data_71acb152455a579a4cbfc5c73b7ecb1f
#
_entry.id   71acb152455a579a4cbfc5c73b7ecb1f
#
_cell.length_a   1.000
_cell.length_b   1.000
_cell.length_c   1.000
_cell.angle_alpha   90.00
_cell.angle_beta   90.00
_cell.angle_gamma   90.00
#
_symmetry.space_group_name_H-M   'P 1'
#
loop_
_entity.id
_entity.type
_entity.pdbx_description
1 polymer ?
#
loop_
_entity_poly.entity_id
_entity_poly.type
_entity_poly.pdbx_seq_one_letter_code
_entity_poly.pdbx_strand_id
1 'polypeptide(L)'
;MKRLRGRAPSNPRALVVLVALLAVACSAPPATPPASSGVGLQASFVLANPAGLLALDAAGHSIGRIIDLPAQSAPATPALHPSGKSIVFALTTQPDKKTGFGSDLYSVNLDGTGYKPLVPHESDNVFYASPRFDDTGNVLYFHRRAAIIQSGSYIGNEDSLERLDLRTGERKRLLMNGADPALSPDGKLIAYVHLTQGQPDGLWIANIDGSNARPFFKTKDTWWYLQAPRFAPTGCEIVFSAAGHAVSSSPSAPMAASPSSGAKGVAHLNIPSELNLAPCDGTSVKVVGQTGDDVVPAWSPNGTQVAYVGTGAFFVLTLANGNVRTLAQGQDFFFGDLVWLK
;
A
#
# COMPACT_ATOMS: atom_id res chain seq x y z
N MET A 1 43.29 4.49 85.86
CA MET A 1 44.38 5.45 86.07
C MET A 1 44.75 6.08 84.71
N LYS A 2 44.96 7.41 84.80
CA LYS A 2 45.53 8.35 83.80
C LYS A 2 44.76 8.70 82.54
N ARG A 3 44.21 9.87 82.62
CA ARG A 3 43.81 10.77 81.52
C ARG A 3 45.05 11.15 80.71
N LEU A 4 44.91 11.34 79.42
CA LEU A 4 45.67 12.38 78.69
C LEU A 4 44.79 12.97 77.59
N ARG A 5 44.72 14.29 77.62
CA ARG A 5 44.10 15.23 76.65
C ARG A 5 45.04 15.33 75.43
N GLY A 6 44.46 15.49 74.24
CA GLY A 6 45.24 15.92 73.08
C GLY A 6 44.36 16.45 71.96
N ARG A 7 44.29 17.80 71.95
CA ARG A 7 44.20 18.74 70.84
C ARG A 7 43.58 18.26 69.46
N ALA A 8 42.57 19.03 69.07
CA ALA A 8 42.12 19.19 67.67
C ALA A 8 43.18 19.97 66.86
N PRO A 9 43.25 19.75 65.57
CA PRO A 9 43.66 20.76 64.60
C PRO A 9 42.59 21.01 63.52
N SER A 10 42.34 22.26 63.35
CA SER A 10 42.02 23.10 62.22
C SER A 10 41.63 22.50 60.91
N ASN A 11 40.44 22.88 60.49
CA ASN A 11 39.91 22.78 59.12
C ASN A 11 40.79 23.52 58.08
N PRO A 12 41.07 22.92 56.94
CA PRO A 12 41.28 23.66 55.71
C PRO A 12 40.01 23.67 54.89
N ARG A 13 39.53 24.79 54.50
CA ARG A 13 38.47 25.05 53.53
C ARG A 13 38.85 24.43 52.21
N ALA A 14 38.21 23.32 51.84
CA ALA A 14 38.27 22.78 50.50
C ALA A 14 37.33 23.60 49.61
N LEU A 15 37.91 24.30 48.67
CA LEU A 15 37.25 25.03 47.59
C LEU A 15 36.72 23.99 46.61
N VAL A 16 35.41 23.73 46.64
CA VAL A 16 34.74 22.87 45.62
C VAL A 16 34.56 23.75 44.39
N VAL A 17 35.39 23.53 43.37
CA VAL A 17 35.21 24.08 42.03
C VAL A 17 34.16 23.20 41.33
N LEU A 18 32.94 23.73 41.22
CA LEU A 18 31.86 23.10 40.45
C LEU A 18 32.14 23.33 38.96
N VAL A 19 32.74 22.33 38.28
CA VAL A 19 32.86 22.33 36.83
C VAL A 19 31.50 21.94 36.26
N ALA A 20 30.72 22.94 35.83
CA ALA A 20 29.51 22.71 35.05
C ALA A 20 29.90 22.24 33.64
N LEU A 21 29.82 20.92 33.41
CA LEU A 21 29.87 20.34 32.08
C LEU A 21 28.57 20.74 31.38
N LEU A 22 28.61 21.75 30.53
CA LEU A 22 27.60 22.04 29.51
C LEU A 22 27.65 20.90 28.48
N ALA A 23 26.77 19.90 28.64
CA ALA A 23 26.48 18.97 27.59
C ALA A 23 25.77 19.73 26.47
N VAL A 24 26.50 20.14 25.45
CA VAL A 24 25.93 20.56 24.16
C VAL A 24 25.30 19.31 23.54
N ALA A 25 24.01 19.13 23.74
CA ALA A 25 23.24 18.18 22.98
C ALA A 25 23.29 18.66 21.52
N CYS A 26 24.11 18.02 20.68
CA CYS A 26 23.99 18.11 19.24
C CYS A 26 22.65 17.51 18.87
N SER A 27 21.59 18.30 18.90
CA SER A 27 20.36 17.96 18.18
C SER A 27 20.74 17.96 16.69
N ALA A 28 20.63 16.80 16.04
CA ALA A 28 20.70 16.73 14.59
C ALA A 28 19.71 17.77 14.02
N PRO A 29 20.10 18.55 13.02
CA PRO A 29 19.17 19.48 12.39
C PRO A 29 17.95 18.71 11.92
N PRO A 30 16.72 19.26 12.02
CA PRO A 30 15.53 18.64 11.47
C PRO A 30 15.79 18.33 10.00
N ALA A 31 15.48 17.10 9.58
CA ALA A 31 15.63 16.68 8.18
C ALA A 31 14.95 17.74 7.30
N THR A 32 15.69 18.30 6.35
CA THR A 32 15.14 19.25 5.39
C THR A 32 14.01 18.56 4.65
N PRO A 33 12.81 19.18 4.57
CA PRO A 33 11.74 18.60 3.77
C PRO A 33 12.26 18.33 2.34
N PRO A 34 11.91 17.18 1.74
CA PRO A 34 12.34 16.88 0.38
C PRO A 34 11.88 17.98 -0.58
N ALA A 35 12.73 18.31 -1.54
CA ALA A 35 12.44 19.35 -2.53
C ALA A 35 11.21 18.95 -3.37
N SER A 36 10.23 19.86 -3.46
CA SER A 36 9.05 19.66 -4.31
C SER A 36 9.42 19.88 -5.77
N SER A 37 9.05 18.96 -6.65
CA SER A 37 9.35 19.06 -8.08
C SER A 37 8.23 19.70 -8.90
N GLY A 38 6.99 19.69 -8.39
CA GLY A 38 5.80 20.16 -9.09
C GLY A 38 5.37 19.29 -10.29
N VAL A 39 6.14 18.26 -10.65
CA VAL A 39 5.89 17.44 -11.85
C VAL A 39 4.59 16.64 -11.77
N GLY A 40 4.15 16.28 -10.58
CA GLY A 40 2.90 15.54 -10.38
C GLY A 40 1.65 16.30 -10.84
N LEU A 41 1.68 17.63 -10.90
CA LEU A 41 0.58 18.46 -11.43
C LEU A 41 0.40 18.28 -12.95
N GLN A 42 1.43 17.87 -13.66
CA GLN A 42 1.42 17.61 -15.11
C GLN A 42 1.18 16.13 -15.43
N ALA A 43 1.26 15.27 -14.43
CA ALA A 43 1.13 13.83 -14.61
C ALA A 43 -0.28 13.41 -15.02
N SER A 44 -0.37 12.36 -15.82
CA SER A 44 -1.60 11.61 -16.08
C SER A 44 -1.70 10.38 -15.19
N PHE A 45 -0.55 9.86 -14.74
CA PHE A 45 -0.48 8.72 -13.84
C PHE A 45 0.57 8.94 -12.75
N VAL A 46 0.38 8.31 -11.62
CA VAL A 46 1.43 8.09 -10.63
C VAL A 46 1.69 6.61 -10.52
N LEU A 47 2.96 6.22 -10.65
CA LEU A 47 3.43 4.86 -10.43
C LEU A 47 4.25 4.82 -9.15
N ALA A 48 3.83 4.00 -8.20
CA ALA A 48 4.62 3.66 -7.02
C ALA A 48 5.36 2.36 -7.27
N ASN A 49 6.69 2.40 -7.26
CA ASN A 49 7.56 1.26 -7.48
C ASN A 49 8.89 1.42 -6.70
N PRO A 50 9.85 0.48 -6.77
CA PRO A 50 11.12 0.62 -6.07
C PRO A 50 11.95 1.86 -6.47
N ALA A 51 11.70 2.47 -7.64
CA ALA A 51 12.36 3.71 -8.05
C ALA A 51 11.76 4.96 -7.38
N GLY A 52 10.58 4.84 -6.75
CA GLY A 52 9.90 5.93 -6.03
C GLY A 52 8.46 6.17 -6.47
N LEU A 53 7.97 7.38 -6.26
CA LEU A 53 6.69 7.87 -6.77
C LEU A 53 6.93 8.60 -8.09
N LEU A 54 6.78 7.88 -9.19
CA LEU A 54 7.03 8.39 -10.53
C LEU A 54 5.78 9.09 -11.08
N ALA A 55 5.95 10.32 -11.56
CA ALA A 55 4.96 11.02 -12.35
C ALA A 55 5.11 10.63 -13.81
N LEU A 56 4.04 10.11 -14.44
CA LEU A 56 4.05 9.70 -15.84
C LEU A 56 3.10 10.59 -16.66
N ASP A 57 3.48 10.94 -17.87
CA ASP A 57 2.61 11.63 -18.82
C ASP A 57 1.54 10.69 -19.43
N ALA A 58 0.70 11.22 -20.33
CA ALA A 58 -0.35 10.44 -20.99
C ALA A 58 0.19 9.36 -21.96
N ALA A 59 1.45 9.45 -22.37
CA ALA A 59 2.13 8.45 -23.18
C ALA A 59 2.86 7.40 -22.35
N GLY A 60 2.84 7.54 -21.00
CA GLY A 60 3.49 6.62 -20.06
C GLY A 60 4.96 6.93 -19.81
N HIS A 61 5.51 8.04 -20.33
CA HIS A 61 6.88 8.41 -20.07
C HIS A 61 7.02 9.05 -18.70
N SER A 62 8.08 8.69 -17.98
CA SER A 62 8.40 9.33 -16.70
C SER A 62 8.84 10.77 -16.93
N ILE A 63 8.14 11.71 -16.27
CA ILE A 63 8.46 13.14 -16.27
C ILE A 63 9.15 13.58 -14.98
N GLY A 64 9.41 12.64 -14.06
CA GLY A 64 10.16 12.86 -12.84
C GLY A 64 9.53 12.17 -11.62
N ARG A 65 10.09 12.43 -10.45
CA ARG A 65 9.53 11.99 -9.17
C ARG A 65 8.67 13.08 -8.55
N ILE A 66 7.56 12.72 -7.93
CA ILE A 66 6.73 13.67 -7.19
C ILE A 66 7.54 14.25 -6.02
N ILE A 67 8.31 13.39 -5.37
CA ILE A 67 9.12 13.72 -4.20
C ILE A 67 10.29 12.72 -4.09
N ASP A 68 11.40 13.16 -3.55
CA ASP A 68 12.50 12.28 -3.18
C ASP A 68 12.19 11.63 -1.83
N LEU A 69 11.97 10.31 -1.86
CA LEU A 69 11.70 9.52 -0.66
C LEU A 69 13.01 9.16 0.06
N PRO A 70 12.95 8.79 1.36
CA PRO A 70 14.12 8.31 2.07
C PRO A 70 14.82 7.16 1.34
N ALA A 71 16.14 7.12 1.43
CA ALA A 71 16.91 6.03 0.82
C ALA A 71 16.44 4.66 1.34
N GLN A 72 16.45 3.66 0.45
CA GLN A 72 16.02 2.29 0.76
C GLN A 72 14.57 2.19 1.26
N SER A 73 13.71 3.11 0.85
CA SER A 73 12.27 3.00 1.07
C SER A 73 11.57 2.44 -0.17
N ALA A 74 10.40 1.84 0.05
CA ALA A 74 9.59 1.26 -1.01
C ALA A 74 8.14 1.77 -0.89
N PRO A 75 7.73 2.71 -1.76
CA PRO A 75 6.35 3.12 -1.86
C PRO A 75 5.52 2.07 -2.61
N ALA A 76 4.26 1.92 -2.20
CA ALA A 76 3.30 1.01 -2.82
C ALA A 76 1.86 1.52 -2.69
N THR A 77 0.95 0.93 -3.43
CA THR A 77 -0.51 1.08 -3.34
C THR A 77 -1.00 2.53 -3.26
N PRO A 78 -0.60 3.42 -4.20
CA PRO A 78 -1.03 4.81 -4.18
C PRO A 78 -2.54 4.93 -4.41
N ALA A 79 -3.16 5.90 -3.76
CA ALA A 79 -4.56 6.26 -3.97
C ALA A 79 -4.72 7.78 -4.04
N LEU A 80 -5.46 8.23 -5.05
CA LEU A 80 -5.75 9.64 -5.26
C LEU A 80 -6.81 10.11 -4.26
N HIS A 81 -6.58 11.24 -3.63
CA HIS A 81 -7.60 11.94 -2.86
C HIS A 81 -8.69 12.47 -3.81
N PRO A 82 -9.99 12.43 -3.45
CA PRO A 82 -11.08 12.89 -4.32
C PRO A 82 -10.94 14.32 -4.83
N SER A 83 -10.23 15.19 -4.11
CA SER A 83 -9.92 16.54 -4.60
C SER A 83 -8.99 16.57 -5.82
N GLY A 84 -8.36 15.45 -6.19
CA GLY A 84 -7.37 15.38 -7.26
C GLY A 84 -6.04 16.07 -6.96
N LYS A 85 -5.78 16.49 -5.71
CA LYS A 85 -4.61 17.32 -5.37
C LYS A 85 -3.50 16.58 -4.62
N SER A 86 -3.80 15.45 -4.01
CA SER A 86 -2.86 14.68 -3.20
C SER A 86 -3.08 13.19 -3.37
N ILE A 87 -2.07 12.42 -3.00
CA ILE A 87 -2.13 10.96 -2.92
C ILE A 87 -1.80 10.51 -1.50
N VAL A 88 -2.35 9.36 -1.12
CA VAL A 88 -1.90 8.56 0.02
C VAL A 88 -1.28 7.27 -0.52
N PHE A 89 -0.25 6.77 0.15
CA PHE A 89 0.45 5.56 -0.28
C PHE A 89 1.07 4.85 0.94
N ALA A 90 1.30 3.56 0.80
CA ALA A 90 2.08 2.80 1.77
C ALA A 90 3.57 3.06 1.54
N LEU A 91 4.35 3.20 2.61
CA LEU A 91 5.78 3.37 2.55
C LEU A 91 6.46 2.44 3.55
N THR A 92 7.22 1.49 3.04
CA THR A 92 8.15 0.69 3.84
C THR A 92 9.49 1.40 3.90
N THR A 93 10.03 1.59 5.09
CA THR A 93 11.33 2.22 5.31
C THR A 93 12.28 1.25 6.01
N GLN A 94 13.52 1.66 6.23
CA GLN A 94 14.43 0.94 7.11
C GLN A 94 13.81 0.83 8.52
N PRO A 95 14.09 -0.27 9.26
CA PRO A 95 13.54 -0.47 10.59
C PRO A 95 13.83 0.72 11.52
N ASP A 96 12.80 1.22 12.17
CA ASP A 96 12.92 2.24 13.23
C ASP A 96 13.26 1.58 14.57
N LYS A 97 14.02 2.27 15.42
CA LYS A 97 14.41 1.74 16.73
C LYS A 97 13.24 1.56 17.69
N LYS A 98 12.18 2.34 17.50
CA LYS A 98 11.00 2.35 18.38
C LYS A 98 9.91 1.39 17.93
N THR A 99 9.61 1.38 16.63
CA THR A 99 8.49 0.63 16.05
C THR A 99 8.93 -0.62 15.28
N GLY A 100 10.23 -0.77 14.98
CA GLY A 100 10.76 -1.91 14.24
C GLY A 100 10.56 -1.79 12.73
N PHE A 101 10.34 -2.91 12.08
CA PHE A 101 10.11 -3.02 10.64
C PHE A 101 8.62 -3.05 10.34
N GLY A 102 8.19 -2.26 9.35
CA GLY A 102 6.79 -2.19 8.96
C GLY A 102 6.57 -1.25 7.78
N SER A 103 5.33 -0.96 7.49
CA SER A 103 4.96 0.09 6.54
C SER A 103 3.95 1.05 7.13
N ASP A 104 4.13 2.33 6.84
CA ASP A 104 3.27 3.42 7.23
C ASP A 104 2.40 3.87 6.05
N LEU A 105 1.29 4.54 6.33
CA LEU A 105 0.60 5.32 5.30
C LEU A 105 1.08 6.77 5.35
N TYR A 106 1.52 7.28 4.21
CA TYR A 106 1.96 8.65 4.00
C TYR A 106 1.05 9.38 3.03
N SER A 107 0.97 10.69 3.16
CA SER A 107 0.37 11.56 2.15
C SER A 107 1.40 12.52 1.57
N VAL A 108 1.16 12.91 0.31
CA VAL A 108 1.90 13.97 -0.38
C VAL A 108 0.98 14.65 -1.39
N ASN A 109 1.12 15.96 -1.55
CA ASN A 109 0.46 16.68 -2.63
C ASN A 109 1.13 16.38 -3.98
N LEU A 110 0.39 16.47 -5.07
CA LEU A 110 0.95 16.24 -6.42
C LEU A 110 2.03 17.26 -6.79
N ASP A 111 2.06 18.43 -6.13
CA ASP A 111 3.16 19.39 -6.28
C ASP A 111 4.42 19.03 -5.49
N GLY A 112 4.40 17.92 -4.73
CA GLY A 112 5.50 17.45 -3.89
C GLY A 112 5.51 18.06 -2.49
N THR A 113 4.60 18.96 -2.16
CA THR A 113 4.47 19.54 -0.81
C THR A 113 3.64 18.65 0.12
N GLY A 114 3.61 18.97 1.40
CA GLY A 114 2.71 18.31 2.36
C GLY A 114 3.02 16.85 2.66
N TYR A 115 4.25 16.38 2.37
CA TYR A 115 4.69 15.04 2.72
C TYR A 115 4.68 14.82 4.23
N LYS A 116 3.88 13.86 4.67
CA LYS A 116 3.74 13.54 6.10
C LYS A 116 3.19 12.14 6.32
N PRO A 117 3.52 11.48 7.46
CA PRO A 117 2.84 10.26 7.88
C PRO A 117 1.38 10.56 8.25
N LEU A 118 0.48 9.65 7.88
CA LEU A 118 -0.93 9.66 8.29
C LEU A 118 -1.22 8.55 9.30
N VAL A 119 -0.71 7.34 9.05
CA VAL A 119 -0.89 6.17 9.91
C VAL A 119 0.48 5.53 10.10
N PRO A 120 1.21 5.87 11.16
CA PRO A 120 2.45 5.17 11.51
C PRO A 120 2.14 3.77 12.05
N HIS A 121 2.99 2.78 11.72
CA HIS A 121 2.85 1.44 12.27
C HIS A 121 3.19 1.44 13.77
N GLU A 122 2.42 0.69 14.54
CA GLU A 122 2.47 0.72 15.99
C GLU A 122 3.55 -0.17 16.61
N SER A 123 3.99 -1.21 15.88
CA SER A 123 4.98 -2.17 16.36
C SER A 123 5.68 -2.90 15.22
N ASP A 124 6.71 -3.66 15.57
CA ASP A 124 7.48 -4.47 14.62
C ASP A 124 6.58 -5.46 13.85
N ASN A 125 6.85 -5.58 12.56
CA ASN A 125 6.13 -6.43 11.62
C ASN A 125 4.63 -6.11 11.46
N VAL A 126 4.28 -4.81 11.57
CA VAL A 126 2.97 -4.29 11.19
C VAL A 126 3.07 -3.51 9.88
N PHE A 127 2.23 -3.88 8.93
CA PHE A 127 2.21 -3.33 7.58
C PHE A 127 0.84 -2.77 7.25
N TYR A 128 0.80 -1.52 6.79
CA TYR A 128 -0.38 -0.89 6.21
C TYR A 128 -0.25 -0.85 4.70
N ALA A 129 -1.33 -1.15 4.00
CA ALA A 129 -1.37 -1.18 2.54
C ALA A 129 -2.74 -0.82 2.00
N SER A 130 -2.82 -0.66 0.69
CA SER A 130 -4.05 -0.51 -0.09
C SER A 130 -5.02 0.56 0.44
N PRO A 131 -4.53 1.79 0.74
CA PRO A 131 -5.39 2.86 1.21
C PRO A 131 -6.44 3.25 0.16
N ARG A 132 -7.65 3.62 0.61
CA ARG A 132 -8.76 4.13 -0.23
C ARG A 132 -9.49 5.22 0.52
N PHE A 133 -9.73 6.35 -0.14
CA PHE A 133 -10.57 7.40 0.39
C PHE A 133 -12.05 7.11 0.14
N ASP A 134 -12.90 7.57 1.04
CA ASP A 134 -14.30 7.79 0.72
C ASP A 134 -14.44 8.94 -0.31
N ASP A 135 -15.64 9.15 -0.82
CA ASP A 135 -15.95 10.20 -1.80
C ASP A 135 -15.70 11.63 -1.27
N THR A 136 -15.77 11.82 0.05
CA THR A 136 -15.50 13.11 0.69
C THR A 136 -14.01 13.38 0.92
N GLY A 137 -13.17 12.35 0.88
CA GLY A 137 -11.75 12.43 1.25
C GLY A 137 -11.49 12.56 2.75
N ASN A 138 -12.51 12.43 3.59
CA ASN A 138 -12.37 12.57 5.04
C ASN A 138 -12.16 11.24 5.76
N VAL A 139 -12.47 10.14 5.12
CA VAL A 139 -12.30 8.80 5.69
C VAL A 139 -11.37 7.97 4.82
N LEU A 140 -10.39 7.37 5.45
CA LEU A 140 -9.43 6.47 4.83
C LEU A 140 -9.72 5.03 5.26
N TYR A 141 -9.85 4.13 4.29
CA TYR A 141 -9.95 2.68 4.49
C TYR A 141 -8.64 2.06 4.05
N PHE A 142 -8.15 1.07 4.78
CA PHE A 142 -6.87 0.44 4.48
C PHE A 142 -6.77 -0.97 5.03
N HIS A 143 -5.84 -1.73 4.49
CA HIS A 143 -5.45 -3.04 4.98
C HIS A 143 -4.37 -2.91 6.05
N ARG A 144 -4.55 -3.59 7.17
CA ARG A 144 -3.53 -3.80 8.21
C ARG A 144 -3.17 -5.27 8.27
N ARG A 145 -1.90 -5.57 8.15
CA ARG A 145 -1.33 -6.90 8.39
C ARG A 145 -0.36 -6.84 9.54
N ALA A 146 -0.49 -7.73 10.52
CA ALA A 146 0.44 -7.86 11.62
C ALA A 146 0.93 -9.30 11.73
N ALA A 147 2.24 -9.49 11.86
CA ALA A 147 2.77 -10.82 12.12
C ALA A 147 2.38 -11.30 13.52
N ILE A 148 1.94 -12.55 13.61
CA ILE A 148 1.68 -13.22 14.90
C ILE A 148 2.95 -13.97 15.29
N ILE A 149 3.58 -13.52 16.38
CA ILE A 149 4.78 -14.13 16.93
C ILE A 149 4.42 -14.84 18.24
N GLN A 150 4.65 -16.12 18.31
CA GLN A 150 4.45 -16.93 19.52
C GLN A 150 5.76 -17.58 19.93
N SER A 151 6.19 -17.34 21.17
CA SER A 151 7.48 -17.86 21.69
C SER A 151 8.68 -17.57 20.80
N GLY A 152 8.71 -16.37 20.17
CA GLY A 152 9.77 -15.94 19.26
C GLY A 152 9.70 -16.52 17.85
N SER A 153 8.69 -17.31 17.52
CA SER A 153 8.48 -17.89 16.20
C SER A 153 7.29 -17.26 15.50
N TYR A 154 7.45 -16.98 14.20
CA TYR A 154 6.35 -16.56 13.34
C TYR A 154 5.38 -17.73 13.11
N ILE A 155 4.09 -17.53 13.38
CA ILE A 155 3.05 -18.54 13.21
C ILE A 155 1.93 -18.13 12.24
N GLY A 156 1.94 -16.91 11.71
CA GLY A 156 0.94 -16.43 10.77
C GLY A 156 0.77 -14.92 10.82
N ASN A 157 -0.25 -14.43 10.14
CA ASN A 157 -0.63 -13.02 10.14
C ASN A 157 -2.05 -12.81 10.69
N GLU A 158 -2.24 -11.68 11.33
CA GLU A 158 -3.55 -11.08 11.54
C GLU A 158 -3.77 -10.03 10.46
N ASP A 159 -4.77 -10.23 9.62
CA ASP A 159 -5.16 -9.31 8.57
C ASP A 159 -6.50 -8.66 8.91
N SER A 160 -6.62 -7.36 8.71
CA SER A 160 -7.88 -6.64 8.92
C SER A 160 -8.04 -5.46 7.97
N LEU A 161 -9.28 -5.11 7.68
CA LEU A 161 -9.62 -3.84 7.08
C LEU A 161 -9.99 -2.86 8.17
N GLU A 162 -9.43 -1.67 8.10
CA GLU A 162 -9.63 -0.60 9.05
C GLU A 162 -10.06 0.69 8.37
N ARG A 163 -10.74 1.55 9.12
CA ARG A 163 -11.06 2.90 8.71
C ARG A 163 -10.48 3.92 9.69
N LEU A 164 -10.09 5.08 9.15
CA LEU A 164 -9.65 6.25 9.92
C LEU A 164 -10.43 7.47 9.47
N ASP A 165 -11.14 8.14 10.37
CA ASP A 165 -11.67 9.47 10.13
C ASP A 165 -10.53 10.48 10.30
N LEU A 166 -10.15 11.15 9.21
CA LEU A 166 -9.00 12.06 9.17
C LEU A 166 -9.26 13.39 9.92
N ARG A 167 -10.52 13.72 10.19
CA ARG A 167 -10.89 14.94 10.93
C ARG A 167 -10.86 14.72 12.44
N THR A 168 -11.28 13.55 12.90
CA THR A 168 -11.39 13.23 14.33
C THR A 168 -10.22 12.40 14.84
N GLY A 169 -9.51 11.70 13.94
CA GLY A 169 -8.52 10.70 14.30
C GLY A 169 -9.11 9.38 14.79
N GLU A 170 -10.44 9.20 14.72
CA GLU A 170 -11.08 7.96 15.12
C GLU A 170 -10.69 6.82 14.16
N ARG A 171 -10.06 5.79 14.71
CA ARG A 171 -9.66 4.59 13.98
C ARG A 171 -10.50 3.40 14.45
N LYS A 172 -11.02 2.64 13.49
CA LYS A 172 -11.88 1.47 13.78
C LYS A 172 -11.51 0.31 12.87
N ARG A 173 -11.38 -0.88 13.45
CA ARG A 173 -11.33 -2.14 12.71
C ARG A 173 -12.73 -2.49 12.22
N LEU A 174 -12.88 -2.76 10.94
CA LEU A 174 -14.15 -3.09 10.30
C LEU A 174 -14.34 -4.58 10.10
N LEU A 175 -13.34 -5.23 9.50
CA LEU A 175 -13.40 -6.62 9.07
C LEU A 175 -12.10 -7.32 9.40
N MET A 176 -12.18 -8.56 9.82
CA MET A 176 -11.05 -9.46 9.98
C MET A 176 -10.87 -10.27 8.69
N ASN A 177 -9.64 -10.77 8.48
CA ASN A 177 -9.30 -11.61 7.34
C ASN A 177 -9.57 -10.94 6.00
N GLY A 178 -9.40 -9.63 5.90
CA GLY A 178 -9.62 -8.84 4.70
C GLY A 178 -8.36 -8.13 4.24
N ALA A 179 -8.16 -8.06 2.93
CA ALA A 179 -7.10 -7.31 2.25
C ALA A 179 -7.65 -6.56 1.03
N ASP A 180 -6.86 -5.63 0.49
CA ASP A 180 -7.15 -4.89 -0.73
C ASP A 180 -8.58 -4.31 -0.82
N PRO A 181 -8.97 -3.39 0.07
CA PRO A 181 -10.30 -2.82 0.03
C PRO A 181 -10.54 -1.98 -1.24
N ALA A 182 -11.75 -2.05 -1.76
CA ALA A 182 -12.26 -1.19 -2.82
C ALA A 182 -13.62 -0.64 -2.41
N LEU A 183 -13.85 0.65 -2.59
CA LEU A 183 -15.10 1.30 -2.21
C LEU A 183 -15.98 1.53 -3.44
N SER A 184 -17.29 1.26 -3.31
CA SER A 184 -18.23 1.58 -4.38
C SER A 184 -18.35 3.10 -4.57
N PRO A 185 -18.61 3.59 -5.79
CA PRO A 185 -18.72 5.03 -6.06
C PRO A 185 -19.81 5.73 -5.26
N ASP A 186 -20.87 5.00 -4.87
CA ASP A 186 -21.97 5.51 -4.04
C ASP A 186 -21.67 5.48 -2.53
N GLY A 187 -20.47 5.05 -2.14
CA GLY A 187 -20.00 5.01 -0.76
C GLY A 187 -20.72 4.00 0.14
N LYS A 188 -21.48 3.02 -0.42
CA LYS A 188 -22.29 2.10 0.39
C LYS A 188 -21.65 0.74 0.60
N LEU A 189 -20.76 0.32 -0.29
CA LEU A 189 -20.18 -1.01 -0.30
C LEU A 189 -18.65 -0.97 -0.22
N ILE A 190 -18.10 -2.02 0.35
CA ILE A 190 -16.67 -2.33 0.32
C ILE A 190 -16.51 -3.75 -0.25
N ALA A 191 -15.82 -3.87 -1.38
CA ALA A 191 -15.33 -5.14 -1.88
C ALA A 191 -13.89 -5.35 -1.40
N TYR A 192 -13.52 -6.60 -1.14
CA TYR A 192 -12.20 -6.91 -0.63
C TYR A 192 -11.80 -8.35 -0.90
N VAL A 193 -10.51 -8.62 -0.86
CA VAL A 193 -9.97 -9.98 -0.88
C VAL A 193 -10.13 -10.58 0.51
N HIS A 194 -10.89 -11.65 0.63
CA HIS A 194 -10.98 -12.42 1.86
C HIS A 194 -9.79 -13.38 1.97
N LEU A 195 -9.28 -13.58 3.17
CA LEU A 195 -8.12 -14.40 3.46
C LEU A 195 -8.48 -15.54 4.40
N THR A 196 -8.07 -16.75 4.07
CA THR A 196 -8.07 -17.89 4.99
C THR A 196 -6.63 -18.29 5.28
N GLN A 197 -6.24 -18.25 6.54
CA GLN A 197 -4.85 -18.49 6.97
C GLN A 197 -3.82 -17.63 6.22
N GLY A 198 -4.17 -16.36 5.94
CA GLY A 198 -3.33 -15.42 5.23
C GLY A 198 -3.23 -15.61 3.71
N GLN A 199 -3.97 -16.58 3.14
CA GLN A 199 -4.04 -16.82 1.71
C GLN A 199 -5.36 -16.31 1.14
N PRO A 200 -5.37 -15.68 -0.05
CA PRO A 200 -6.60 -15.30 -0.73
C PRO A 200 -7.50 -16.51 -0.96
N ASP A 201 -8.77 -16.42 -0.57
CA ASP A 201 -9.74 -17.48 -0.77
C ASP A 201 -11.02 -17.05 -1.51
N GLY A 202 -11.14 -15.75 -1.81
CA GLY A 202 -12.25 -15.24 -2.60
C GLY A 202 -12.39 -13.72 -2.56
N LEU A 203 -13.20 -13.22 -3.47
CA LEU A 203 -13.68 -11.86 -3.44
C LEU A 203 -14.93 -11.80 -2.56
N TRP A 204 -14.95 -10.85 -1.61
CA TRP A 204 -16.08 -10.64 -0.71
C TRP A 204 -16.59 -9.20 -0.82
N ILE A 205 -17.82 -9.00 -0.37
CA ILE A 205 -18.48 -7.70 -0.34
C ILE A 205 -19.17 -7.51 1.00
N ALA A 206 -19.14 -6.29 1.52
CA ALA A 206 -19.80 -5.89 2.76
C ALA A 206 -20.41 -4.49 2.59
N ASN A 207 -21.28 -4.09 3.53
CA ASN A 207 -21.62 -2.70 3.67
C ASN A 207 -20.39 -1.88 4.08
N ILE A 208 -20.41 -0.57 3.83
CA ILE A 208 -19.28 0.31 4.13
C ILE A 208 -18.88 0.36 5.62
N ASP A 209 -19.79 -0.02 6.53
CA ASP A 209 -19.55 -0.13 7.96
C ASP A 209 -19.00 -1.51 8.39
N GLY A 210 -18.78 -2.41 7.44
CA GLY A 210 -18.31 -3.79 7.64
C GLY A 210 -19.43 -4.80 7.93
N SER A 211 -20.68 -4.38 8.04
CA SER A 211 -21.81 -5.29 8.22
C SER A 211 -22.15 -6.08 6.95
N ASN A 212 -22.89 -7.17 7.09
CA ASN A 212 -23.36 -8.01 5.98
C ASN A 212 -22.24 -8.54 5.05
N ALA A 213 -21.06 -8.81 5.61
CA ALA A 213 -19.96 -9.40 4.87
C ALA A 213 -20.33 -10.79 4.33
N ARG A 214 -20.11 -11.00 3.04
CA ARG A 214 -20.44 -12.25 2.34
C ARG A 214 -19.56 -12.43 1.10
N PRO A 215 -19.42 -13.68 0.60
CA PRO A 215 -18.81 -13.93 -0.70
C PRO A 215 -19.48 -13.08 -1.78
N PHE A 216 -18.67 -12.54 -2.68
CA PHE A 216 -19.15 -11.71 -3.79
C PHE A 216 -19.89 -12.56 -4.83
N PHE A 217 -19.32 -13.71 -5.20
CA PHE A 217 -19.93 -14.66 -6.11
C PHE A 217 -20.83 -15.65 -5.37
N LYS A 218 -21.96 -16.00 -5.96
CA LYS A 218 -22.91 -16.99 -5.41
C LYS A 218 -22.41 -18.43 -5.51
N THR A 219 -21.59 -18.70 -6.52
CA THR A 219 -20.92 -20.00 -6.70
C THR A 219 -19.49 -19.86 -6.18
N LYS A 220 -18.96 -20.95 -5.61
CA LYS A 220 -17.56 -20.98 -5.21
C LYS A 220 -16.71 -20.69 -6.45
N ASP A 221 -15.95 -19.60 -6.39
CA ASP A 221 -14.97 -19.29 -7.41
C ASP A 221 -13.87 -20.35 -7.41
N THR A 222 -13.17 -20.44 -8.52
CA THR A 222 -12.16 -21.45 -8.76
C THR A 222 -10.77 -20.86 -8.90
N TRP A 223 -10.64 -19.56 -8.66
CA TRP A 223 -9.33 -18.92 -8.62
C TRP A 223 -8.57 -19.36 -7.37
N TRP A 224 -7.32 -19.74 -7.56
CA TRP A 224 -6.43 -20.07 -6.47
C TRP A 224 -5.64 -18.84 -5.98
N TYR A 225 -5.69 -17.73 -6.76
CA TYR A 225 -5.12 -16.44 -6.42
C TYR A 225 -6.00 -15.34 -7.02
N LEU A 226 -6.27 -14.31 -6.25
CA LEU A 226 -6.93 -13.10 -6.72
C LEU A 226 -6.49 -11.90 -5.87
N GLN A 227 -6.50 -10.71 -6.48
CA GLN A 227 -6.08 -9.48 -5.83
C GLN A 227 -6.71 -8.24 -6.46
N ALA A 228 -6.51 -7.13 -5.79
CA ALA A 228 -6.70 -5.79 -6.28
C ALA A 228 -8.07 -5.53 -6.92
N PRO A 229 -9.20 -5.85 -6.24
CA PRO A 229 -10.50 -5.42 -6.73
C PRO A 229 -10.56 -3.89 -6.81
N ARG A 230 -11.18 -3.37 -7.86
CA ARG A 230 -11.40 -1.93 -8.05
C ARG A 230 -12.78 -1.70 -8.62
N PHE A 231 -13.61 -0.92 -7.93
CA PHE A 231 -14.86 -0.48 -8.50
C PHE A 231 -14.62 0.49 -9.66
N ALA A 232 -15.44 0.38 -10.68
CA ALA A 232 -15.49 1.38 -11.73
C ALA A 232 -15.89 2.74 -11.14
N PRO A 233 -15.35 3.86 -11.62
CA PRO A 233 -15.70 5.20 -11.12
C PRO A 233 -17.15 5.57 -11.40
N THR A 234 -17.78 4.90 -12.38
CA THR A 234 -19.18 5.08 -12.76
C THR A 234 -19.85 3.72 -12.93
N GLY A 235 -21.11 3.62 -12.56
CA GLY A 235 -21.82 2.32 -12.62
C GLY A 235 -21.53 1.44 -11.42
N CYS A 236 -21.77 0.13 -11.60
CA CYS A 236 -21.56 -0.86 -10.55
C CYS A 236 -20.88 -2.10 -11.12
N GLU A 237 -19.60 -1.95 -11.44
CA GLU A 237 -18.72 -3.01 -11.90
C GLU A 237 -17.42 -3.04 -11.09
N ILE A 238 -16.83 -4.22 -10.96
CA ILE A 238 -15.55 -4.43 -10.29
C ILE A 238 -14.60 -5.08 -11.29
N VAL A 239 -13.41 -4.49 -11.48
CA VAL A 239 -12.28 -5.16 -12.12
C VAL A 239 -11.37 -5.74 -11.05
N PHE A 240 -10.80 -6.92 -11.29
CA PHE A 240 -9.83 -7.55 -10.40
C PHE A 240 -8.88 -8.44 -11.19
N SER A 241 -7.70 -8.69 -10.65
CA SER A 241 -6.72 -9.62 -11.21
C SER A 241 -6.87 -10.99 -10.53
N ALA A 242 -6.86 -12.06 -11.31
CA ALA A 242 -6.98 -13.41 -10.78
C ALA A 242 -6.23 -14.44 -11.63
N ALA A 243 -5.77 -15.50 -10.98
CA ALA A 243 -5.10 -16.64 -11.63
C ALA A 243 -5.80 -17.96 -11.27
N GLY A 244 -5.68 -18.95 -12.15
CA GLY A 244 -6.21 -20.30 -11.91
C GLY A 244 -7.69 -20.43 -12.19
N HIS A 245 -8.19 -19.72 -13.16
CA HIS A 245 -9.56 -19.90 -13.65
C HIS A 245 -9.81 -21.36 -14.00
N ALA A 246 -10.73 -22.02 -13.31
CA ALA A 246 -11.19 -23.36 -13.70
C ALA A 246 -12.15 -23.24 -14.87
N VAL A 247 -11.63 -23.04 -16.04
CA VAL A 247 -12.35 -23.44 -17.24
C VAL A 247 -12.23 -24.96 -17.32
N SER A 248 -13.35 -25.66 -17.32
CA SER A 248 -13.39 -27.04 -17.75
C SER A 248 -12.98 -27.09 -19.22
N SER A 249 -11.70 -27.15 -19.50
CA SER A 249 -11.19 -27.54 -20.82
C SER A 249 -9.69 -27.77 -20.76
N SER A 250 -9.36 -29.05 -20.79
CA SER A 250 -8.10 -29.68 -21.21
C SER A 250 -6.78 -29.22 -20.58
N PRO A 251 -6.04 -30.17 -19.98
CA PRO A 251 -4.71 -29.91 -19.46
C PRO A 251 -3.72 -29.90 -20.61
N SER A 252 -3.10 -28.80 -20.90
CA SER A 252 -1.88 -28.79 -21.68
C SER A 252 -1.10 -27.51 -21.54
N ALA A 253 -0.27 -27.46 -20.52
CA ALA A 253 1.10 -26.97 -20.59
C ALA A 253 1.80 -27.34 -19.28
N PRO A 254 3.03 -27.90 -19.33
CA PRO A 254 3.79 -28.16 -18.13
C PRO A 254 4.21 -26.83 -17.47
N MET A 255 3.97 -26.73 -16.18
CA MET A 255 4.52 -25.64 -15.36
C MET A 255 6.04 -25.60 -15.53
N ALA A 256 6.53 -24.54 -16.13
CA ALA A 256 7.95 -24.24 -16.11
C ALA A 256 8.36 -23.91 -14.67
N ALA A 257 9.34 -24.63 -14.18
CA ALA A 257 9.90 -24.41 -12.85
C ALA A 257 10.43 -22.97 -12.71
N SER A 258 9.99 -22.29 -11.66
CA SER A 258 10.46 -20.94 -11.31
C SER A 258 11.98 -20.94 -11.06
N PRO A 259 12.73 -20.01 -11.64
CA PRO A 259 14.09 -19.76 -11.18
C PRO A 259 14.03 -18.99 -9.86
N SER A 260 14.61 -19.56 -8.81
CA SER A 260 14.88 -18.89 -7.55
C SER A 260 15.86 -17.74 -7.77
N SER A 261 15.41 -16.52 -7.69
CA SER A 261 16.30 -15.36 -7.54
C SER A 261 15.77 -14.46 -6.44
N GLY A 262 16.58 -14.31 -5.39
CA GLY A 262 16.30 -13.45 -4.26
C GLY A 262 16.26 -11.97 -4.67
N ALA A 263 15.09 -11.46 -4.96
CA ALA A 263 14.81 -10.04 -5.02
C ALA A 263 13.95 -9.68 -3.81
N LYS A 264 14.51 -8.90 -2.92
CA LYS A 264 13.79 -8.21 -1.85
C LYS A 264 13.00 -7.08 -2.52
N GLY A 265 11.71 -7.25 -2.68
CA GLY A 265 10.84 -6.22 -3.27
C GLY A 265 9.42 -6.76 -3.37
N VAL A 266 8.46 -5.88 -3.33
CA VAL A 266 7.02 -6.08 -3.44
C VAL A 266 6.70 -7.30 -4.32
N ALA A 267 5.98 -8.26 -3.77
CA ALA A 267 5.80 -9.57 -4.38
C ALA A 267 4.80 -9.51 -5.53
N HIS A 268 5.29 -9.23 -6.72
CA HIS A 268 4.71 -9.79 -7.93
C HIS A 268 5.21 -11.23 -8.04
N LEU A 269 4.29 -12.16 -8.10
CA LEU A 269 4.62 -13.59 -8.06
C LEU A 269 4.96 -14.14 -9.44
N ASN A 270 5.01 -13.31 -10.48
CA ASN A 270 5.13 -13.71 -11.90
C ASN A 270 4.11 -14.80 -12.27
N ILE A 271 2.88 -14.60 -11.80
CA ILE A 271 1.79 -15.54 -12.05
C ILE A 271 0.98 -15.03 -13.23
N PRO A 272 0.97 -15.71 -14.39
CA PRO A 272 0.08 -15.36 -15.48
C PRO A 272 -1.36 -15.29 -14.98
N SER A 273 -1.98 -14.13 -15.14
CA SER A 273 -3.27 -13.81 -14.56
C SER A 273 -4.23 -13.27 -15.62
N GLU A 274 -5.48 -13.13 -15.24
CA GLU A 274 -6.53 -12.53 -16.03
C GLU A 274 -7.06 -11.28 -15.35
N LEU A 275 -7.34 -10.24 -16.12
CA LEU A 275 -8.20 -9.16 -15.68
C LEU A 275 -9.65 -9.57 -15.90
N ASN A 276 -10.38 -9.60 -14.81
CA ASN A 276 -11.76 -10.00 -14.75
C ASN A 276 -12.65 -8.79 -14.44
N LEU A 277 -13.82 -8.72 -15.08
CA LEU A 277 -14.84 -7.71 -14.86
C LEU A 277 -16.12 -8.39 -14.41
N ALA A 278 -16.73 -7.93 -13.33
CA ALA A 278 -17.97 -8.46 -12.79
C ALA A 278 -18.92 -7.35 -12.37
N PRO A 279 -20.24 -7.49 -12.57
CA PRO A 279 -21.23 -6.59 -12.02
C PRO A 279 -21.29 -6.73 -10.49
N CYS A 280 -21.71 -5.68 -9.78
CA CYS A 280 -21.71 -5.66 -8.31
C CYS A 280 -22.61 -6.68 -7.62
N ASP A 281 -23.53 -7.29 -8.34
CA ASP A 281 -24.39 -8.37 -7.83
C ASP A 281 -23.70 -9.74 -7.88
N GLY A 282 -22.48 -9.82 -8.43
CA GLY A 282 -21.70 -11.04 -8.54
C GLY A 282 -22.35 -12.15 -9.37
N THR A 283 -23.28 -11.81 -10.28
CA THR A 283 -24.04 -12.81 -11.06
C THR A 283 -23.24 -13.41 -12.22
N SER A 284 -22.22 -12.69 -12.68
CA SER A 284 -21.37 -13.11 -13.79
C SER A 284 -19.96 -12.58 -13.66
N VAL A 285 -19.05 -13.14 -14.43
CA VAL A 285 -17.69 -12.66 -14.58
C VAL A 285 -17.29 -12.78 -16.04
N LYS A 286 -16.56 -11.78 -16.52
CA LYS A 286 -16.02 -11.73 -17.88
C LYS A 286 -14.53 -11.49 -17.83
N VAL A 287 -13.74 -12.34 -18.47
CA VAL A 287 -12.32 -12.07 -18.73
C VAL A 287 -12.23 -10.93 -19.75
N VAL A 288 -11.58 -9.84 -19.41
CA VAL A 288 -11.41 -8.67 -20.27
C VAL A 288 -9.99 -8.48 -20.78
N GLY A 289 -9.01 -9.17 -20.17
CA GLY A 289 -7.61 -9.14 -20.59
C GLY A 289 -6.82 -10.30 -20.01
N GLN A 290 -5.80 -10.75 -20.76
CA GLN A 290 -4.78 -11.69 -20.28
C GLN A 290 -3.55 -10.87 -19.87
N THR A 291 -2.96 -11.18 -18.74
CA THR A 291 -1.75 -10.53 -18.25
C THR A 291 -0.66 -11.55 -18.02
N GLY A 292 0.59 -11.17 -18.34
CA GLY A 292 1.75 -12.05 -18.12
C GLY A 292 2.16 -12.17 -16.66
N ASP A 293 1.50 -11.42 -15.80
CA ASP A 293 1.81 -11.31 -14.37
C ASP A 293 0.54 -10.95 -13.57
N ASP A 294 0.62 -11.05 -12.27
CA ASP A 294 -0.39 -10.57 -11.33
C ASP A 294 -0.33 -9.03 -11.24
N VAL A 295 -1.28 -8.35 -11.84
CA VAL A 295 -1.28 -6.90 -12.00
C VAL A 295 -2.28 -6.20 -11.10
N VAL A 296 -2.02 -4.93 -10.78
CA VAL A 296 -2.94 -4.06 -10.06
C VAL A 296 -3.63 -3.12 -11.05
N PRO A 297 -4.94 -3.28 -11.30
CA PRO A 297 -5.65 -2.46 -12.26
C PRO A 297 -5.94 -1.05 -11.71
N ALA A 298 -5.85 -0.05 -12.57
CA ALA A 298 -6.24 1.33 -12.31
C ALA A 298 -7.25 1.80 -13.36
N TRP A 299 -8.45 2.18 -12.94
CA TRP A 299 -9.48 2.70 -13.83
C TRP A 299 -9.13 4.08 -14.38
N SER A 300 -9.47 4.30 -15.65
CA SER A 300 -9.57 5.66 -16.18
C SER A 300 -10.70 6.41 -15.49
N PRO A 301 -10.60 7.75 -15.30
CA PRO A 301 -11.65 8.53 -14.63
C PRO A 301 -13.03 8.43 -15.27
N ASN A 302 -13.11 8.15 -16.57
CA ASN A 302 -14.37 7.96 -17.30
C ASN A 302 -14.89 6.50 -17.30
N GLY A 303 -14.16 5.56 -16.67
CA GLY A 303 -14.57 4.16 -16.55
C GLY A 303 -14.53 3.34 -17.84
N THR A 304 -13.86 3.81 -18.90
CA THR A 304 -13.83 3.09 -20.19
C THR A 304 -12.58 2.27 -20.43
N GLN A 305 -11.54 2.51 -19.62
CA GLN A 305 -10.23 1.89 -19.75
C GLN A 305 -9.68 1.45 -18.39
N VAL A 306 -8.74 0.51 -18.43
CA VAL A 306 -7.98 0.04 -17.27
C VAL A 306 -6.50 0.07 -17.61
N ALA A 307 -5.71 0.74 -16.77
CA ALA A 307 -4.26 0.78 -16.87
C ALA A 307 -3.62 -0.22 -15.90
N TYR A 308 -2.46 -0.77 -16.26
CA TYR A 308 -1.67 -1.64 -15.39
C TYR A 308 -0.22 -1.71 -15.86
N VAL A 309 0.68 -2.10 -14.96
CA VAL A 309 2.08 -2.41 -15.28
C VAL A 309 2.36 -3.87 -14.99
N GLY A 310 3.28 -4.45 -15.74
CA GLY A 310 3.72 -5.84 -15.56
C GLY A 310 4.65 -6.25 -16.70
N THR A 311 5.49 -7.25 -16.46
CA THR A 311 6.41 -7.80 -17.48
C THR A 311 7.28 -6.75 -18.18
N GLY A 312 7.61 -5.65 -17.49
CA GLY A 312 8.45 -4.57 -18.03
C GLY A 312 7.74 -3.62 -18.98
N ALA A 313 6.41 -3.56 -18.94
CA ALA A 313 5.65 -2.64 -19.78
C ALA A 313 4.44 -2.02 -19.05
N PHE A 314 4.04 -0.86 -19.55
CA PHE A 314 2.85 -0.13 -19.13
C PHE A 314 1.75 -0.27 -20.17
N PHE A 315 0.61 -0.80 -19.77
CA PHE A 315 -0.50 -1.15 -20.64
C PHE A 315 -1.75 -0.35 -20.32
N VAL A 316 -2.56 -0.12 -21.37
CA VAL A 316 -3.94 0.37 -21.26
C VAL A 316 -4.85 -0.55 -22.05
N LEU A 317 -5.82 -1.15 -21.35
CA LEU A 317 -6.89 -1.98 -21.90
C LEU A 317 -8.13 -1.13 -22.12
N THR A 318 -8.70 -1.14 -23.32
CA THR A 318 -10.00 -0.54 -23.64
C THR A 318 -11.09 -1.60 -23.49
N LEU A 319 -12.02 -1.40 -22.54
CA LEU A 319 -13.00 -2.42 -22.16
C LEU A 319 -14.02 -2.75 -23.25
N ALA A 320 -14.38 -1.76 -24.08
CA ALA A 320 -15.41 -1.94 -25.12
C ALA A 320 -15.06 -2.99 -26.17
N ASN A 321 -13.77 -3.15 -26.46
CA ASN A 321 -13.29 -4.04 -27.54
C ASN A 321 -12.15 -4.98 -27.12
N GLY A 322 -11.70 -4.93 -25.86
CA GLY A 322 -10.60 -5.73 -25.35
C GLY A 322 -9.22 -5.35 -25.91
N ASN A 323 -9.09 -4.19 -26.58
CA ASN A 323 -7.83 -3.77 -27.18
C ASN A 323 -6.85 -3.33 -26.10
N VAL A 324 -5.66 -3.93 -26.09
CA VAL A 324 -4.56 -3.61 -25.19
C VAL A 324 -3.50 -2.82 -25.98
N ARG A 325 -3.18 -1.62 -25.48
CA ARG A 325 -2.14 -0.77 -26.02
C ARG A 325 -0.98 -0.68 -25.02
N THR A 326 0.23 -0.93 -25.46
CA THR A 326 1.45 -0.64 -24.71
C THR A 326 1.76 0.85 -24.82
N LEU A 327 1.84 1.55 -23.70
CA LEU A 327 2.22 2.96 -23.64
C LEU A 327 3.74 3.13 -23.60
N ALA A 328 4.39 2.39 -22.70
CA ALA A 328 5.83 2.49 -22.48
C ALA A 328 6.40 1.12 -22.09
N GLN A 329 7.73 0.97 -22.22
CA GLN A 329 8.48 -0.21 -21.81
C GLN A 329 9.75 0.23 -21.07
N GLY A 330 10.18 -0.56 -20.10
CA GLY A 330 11.40 -0.28 -19.33
C GLY A 330 11.41 -0.96 -17.97
N GLN A 331 12.52 -0.82 -17.26
CA GLN A 331 12.75 -1.42 -15.96
C GLN A 331 11.77 -0.94 -14.88
N ASP A 332 11.23 0.27 -15.02
CA ASP A 332 10.28 0.84 -14.07
C ASP A 332 8.90 0.16 -14.10
N PHE A 333 8.61 -0.68 -15.12
CA PHE A 333 7.30 -1.29 -15.33
C PHE A 333 7.25 -2.79 -15.07
N PHE A 334 8.28 -3.36 -14.44
CA PHE A 334 8.22 -4.75 -14.00
C PHE A 334 7.32 -4.91 -12.78
N PHE A 335 7.31 -3.90 -11.89
CA PHE A 335 6.56 -3.94 -10.63
C PHE A 335 5.99 -2.56 -10.34
N GLY A 336 4.87 -2.53 -9.63
CA GLY A 336 4.34 -1.29 -9.08
C GLY A 336 2.83 -1.16 -9.22
N ASP A 337 2.32 -0.21 -8.49
CA ASP A 337 0.90 0.12 -8.45
C ASP A 337 0.68 1.48 -9.08
N LEU A 338 -0.33 1.56 -9.94
CA LEU A 338 -0.72 2.80 -10.62
C LEU A 338 -1.92 3.46 -9.95
N VAL A 339 -1.94 4.79 -10.03
CA VAL A 339 -3.18 5.57 -9.96
C VAL A 339 -3.30 6.42 -11.21
N TRP A 340 -4.48 6.44 -11.82
CA TRP A 340 -4.80 7.28 -12.96
C TRP A 340 -5.37 8.60 -12.43
N LEU A 341 -4.78 9.73 -12.82
CA LEU A 341 -5.12 11.05 -12.28
C LEU A 341 -6.17 11.78 -13.11
N LYS A 342 -6.07 11.67 -14.45
CA LYS A 342 -6.94 12.40 -15.39
C LYS A 342 -6.86 11.85 -16.82
#